data_6584e4369e8c78896b0d0012de8b7e1c
#
_entry.id   6584e4369e8c78896b0d0012de8b7e1c
#
_cell.length_a   1.000
_cell.length_b   1.000
_cell.length_c   1.000
_cell.angle_alpha   90.00
_cell.angle_beta   90.00
_cell.angle_gamma   90.00
#
_symmetry.space_group_name_H-M   'P 1'
#
loop_
_entity.id
_entity.type
_entity.pdbx_description
1 polymer ?
#
loop_
_entity_poly.entity_id
_entity_poly.type
_entity_poly.pdbx_seq_one_letter_code
_entity_poly.pdbx_strand_id
1 'polypeptide(L)' 'MRKMLRAKSLLYERNILQADLARTMGISETRLSRILNGRDRPREAELARLAIELGVSEEELLNGH' A
#
# COMPACT_ATOMS: atom_id res chain seq x y z
N MET A 1 -12.77 -5.14 -3.51
CA MET A 1 -11.75 -5.34 -2.48
C MET A 1 -11.84 -4.26 -1.42
N ARG A 2 -11.46 -4.55 -0.19
CA ARG A 2 -11.52 -3.57 0.89
C ARG A 2 -10.42 -2.52 0.77
N LYS A 3 -10.70 -1.33 1.29
CA LYS A 3 -9.65 -0.32 1.46
C LYS A 3 -8.58 -0.88 2.38
N MET A 4 -7.33 -0.56 2.08
CA MET A 4 -6.19 -0.98 2.88
C MET A 4 -5.93 0.07 3.96
N LEU A 5 -6.82 0.12 4.95
CA LEU A 5 -6.77 1.15 5.99
C LEU A 5 -5.48 1.13 6.80
N ARG A 6 -4.95 -0.09 7.07
CA ARG A 6 -3.68 -0.19 7.80
C ARG A 6 -2.54 0.45 7.02
N ALA A 7 -2.48 0.19 5.70
CA ALA A 7 -1.45 0.80 4.86
C ALA A 7 -1.59 2.32 4.85
N LYS A 8 -2.81 2.81 4.70
CA LYS A 8 -3.06 4.27 4.69
C LYS A 8 -2.65 4.90 6.02
N SER A 9 -2.99 4.26 7.14
CA SER A 9 -2.59 4.76 8.47
C SER A 9 -1.09 4.82 8.62
N LEU A 10 -0.38 3.79 8.15
CA LEU A 10 1.08 3.75 8.24
C LEU A 10 1.73 4.85 7.41
N LEU A 11 1.20 5.13 6.23
CA LEU A 11 1.71 6.23 5.41
C LEU A 11 1.58 7.55 6.17
N TYR A 12 0.43 7.78 6.76
CA TYR A 12 0.18 9.00 7.52
C TYR A 12 1.08 9.10 8.74
N GLU A 13 1.15 8.03 9.55
CA GLU A 13 1.95 8.00 10.77
C GLU A 13 3.44 8.24 10.50
N ARG A 14 3.94 7.74 9.37
CA ARG A 14 5.36 7.81 9.03
C ARG A 14 5.69 8.96 8.10
N ASN A 15 4.73 9.81 7.79
CA ASN A 15 4.89 10.93 6.88
C ASN A 15 5.42 10.50 5.51
N ILE A 16 4.95 9.36 5.02
CA ILE A 16 5.32 8.87 3.70
C ILE A 16 4.30 9.38 2.68
N LEU A 17 4.78 10.11 1.68
CA LEU A 17 3.92 10.58 0.61
C LEU A 17 3.60 9.43 -0.34
N GLN A 18 2.34 9.35 -0.75
CA GLN A 18 1.88 8.32 -1.66
C GLN A 18 2.66 8.34 -2.98
N ALA A 19 2.97 9.54 -3.48
CA ALA A 19 3.77 9.69 -4.69
C ALA A 19 5.17 9.09 -4.54
N ASP A 20 5.79 9.29 -3.39
CA ASP A 20 7.13 8.76 -3.13
C ASP A 20 7.11 7.23 -3.03
N LEU A 21 6.11 6.69 -2.36
CA LEU A 21 5.96 5.24 -2.23
C LEU A 21 5.72 4.61 -3.61
N ALA A 22 4.86 5.20 -4.42
CA ALA A 22 4.60 4.71 -5.76
C ALA A 22 5.88 4.68 -6.59
N ARG A 23 6.69 5.74 -6.51
CA ARG A 23 7.97 5.81 -7.22
C ARG A 23 8.90 4.69 -6.76
N THR A 24 9.00 4.48 -5.46
CA THR A 24 9.84 3.41 -4.89
C THR A 24 9.37 2.03 -5.36
N MET A 25 8.07 1.85 -5.49
CA MET A 25 7.49 0.59 -5.95
C MET A 25 7.53 0.43 -7.46
N GLY A 26 7.87 1.48 -8.20
CA GLY A 26 7.92 1.42 -9.65
C GLY A 26 6.54 1.41 -10.32
N ILE A 27 5.54 1.98 -9.66
CA ILE A 27 4.17 2.07 -10.21
C ILE A 27 3.72 3.53 -10.18
N SER A 28 2.63 3.81 -10.89
CA SER A 28 2.08 5.16 -10.90
C SER A 28 1.37 5.46 -9.57
N GLU A 29 1.30 6.73 -9.23
CA GLU A 29 0.56 7.16 -8.04
C GLU A 29 -0.92 6.81 -8.17
N THR A 30 -1.48 6.94 -9.36
CA THR A 30 -2.86 6.55 -9.63
C THR A 30 -3.09 5.07 -9.34
N ARG A 31 -2.16 4.22 -9.78
CA ARG A 31 -2.23 2.78 -9.51
C ARG A 31 -2.21 2.50 -8.01
N LEU A 32 -1.28 3.13 -7.30
CA LEU A 32 -1.16 2.93 -5.85
C LEU A 32 -2.42 3.41 -5.14
N SER A 33 -2.94 4.57 -5.53
CA SER A 33 -4.17 5.10 -4.93
C SER A 33 -5.33 4.12 -5.10
N ARG A 34 -5.47 3.53 -6.27
CA ARG A 34 -6.54 2.56 -6.53
C ARG A 34 -6.39 1.31 -5.67
N ILE A 35 -5.17 0.84 -5.49
CA ILE A 35 -4.88 -0.31 -4.61
C ILE A 35 -5.25 0.03 -3.17
N LEU A 36 -4.79 1.17 -2.67
CA LEU A 36 -5.03 1.56 -1.29
C LEU A 36 -6.51 1.79 -0.99
N ASN A 37 -7.27 2.23 -1.98
CA ASN A 37 -8.70 2.48 -1.81
C ASN A 37 -9.58 1.27 -2.15
N GLY A 38 -8.96 0.12 -2.41
CA GLY A 38 -9.70 -1.11 -2.67
C GLY A 38 -10.37 -1.20 -4.02
N ARG A 39 -10.01 -0.32 -4.96
CA ARG A 39 -10.57 -0.31 -6.31
C ARG A 39 -9.90 -1.32 -7.23
N ASP A 40 -8.61 -1.57 -7.01
CA ASP A 40 -7.84 -2.55 -7.76
C ASP A 40 -7.19 -3.51 -6.78
N ARG A 41 -7.12 -4.78 -7.17
CA ARG A 41 -6.41 -5.78 -6.39
C ARG A 41 -4.91 -5.66 -6.69
N PRO A 42 -4.06 -5.60 -5.66
CA PRO A 42 -2.61 -5.58 -5.91
C PRO A 42 -2.16 -6.93 -6.47
N ARG A 43 -1.16 -6.90 -7.34
CA ARG A 43 -0.47 -8.11 -7.76
C ARG A 43 0.37 -8.62 -6.60
N GLU A 44 0.76 -9.90 -6.63
CA GLU A 44 1.58 -10.46 -5.56
C GLU A 44 2.85 -9.66 -5.31
N ALA A 45 3.54 -9.28 -6.38
CA ALA A 45 4.76 -8.49 -6.26
C ALA A 45 4.50 -7.11 -5.65
N GLU A 46 3.38 -6.51 -5.98
CA GLU A 46 3.00 -5.20 -5.43
C GLU A 46 2.71 -5.30 -3.95
N LEU A 47 1.98 -6.34 -3.55
CA LEU A 47 1.64 -6.55 -2.14
C LEU A 47 2.90 -6.83 -1.32
N ALA A 48 3.78 -7.68 -1.83
CA ALA A 48 5.04 -7.99 -1.17
C ALA A 48 5.90 -6.74 -1.00
N ARG A 49 6.00 -5.92 -2.06
CA ARG A 49 6.79 -4.70 -2.00
C ARG A 49 6.20 -3.69 -1.02
N LEU A 50 4.89 -3.55 -1.03
CA LEU A 50 4.19 -2.66 -0.12
C LEU A 50 4.47 -3.04 1.33
N ALA A 51 4.40 -4.34 1.64
CA ALA A 51 4.69 -4.85 2.97
C ALA A 51 6.12 -4.53 3.39
N ILE A 52 7.08 -4.74 2.49
CA ILE A 52 8.49 -4.43 2.76
C ILE A 52 8.68 -2.96 3.05
N GLU A 53 8.11 -2.09 2.22
CA GLU A 53 8.28 -0.65 2.37
C GLU A 53 7.64 -0.13 3.67
N LEU A 54 6.56 -0.75 4.10
CA LEU A 54 5.87 -0.35 5.34
C LEU A 54 6.35 -1.12 6.56
N GLY A 55 7.22 -2.13 6.38
CA GLY A 55 7.76 -2.89 7.50
C GLY A 55 6.75 -3.75 8.24
N VAL A 56 5.75 -4.26 7.53
CA VAL A 56 4.71 -5.12 8.09
C VAL A 56 4.54 -6.36 7.23
N SER A 57 3.78 -7.34 7.72
CA SER A 57 3.49 -8.53 6.95
C SER A 57 2.40 -8.26 5.92
N GLU A 58 2.35 -9.07 4.86
CA GLU A 58 1.26 -9.00 3.88
C GLU A 58 -0.07 -9.29 4.55
N GLU A 59 -0.08 -10.22 5.49
CA GLU A 59 -1.29 -10.57 6.23
C GLU A 59 -1.82 -9.36 7.01
N GLU A 60 -0.93 -8.61 7.65
CA GLU A 60 -1.33 -7.40 8.37
C GLU A 60 -1.97 -6.37 7.44
N LEU A 61 -1.44 -6.21 6.22
CA LEU A 61 -2.00 -5.29 5.25
C LEU A 61 -3.40 -5.72 4.79
N LEU A 62 -3.60 -7.02 4.62
CA LEU A 62 -4.88 -7.54 4.13
C LEU A 62 -5.95 -7.61 5.20
N ASN A 63 -5.56 -7.90 6.44
CA ASN A 63 -6.48 -8.13 7.54
C ASN A 63 -6.49 -7.03 8.59
N GLY A 64 -5.55 -6.11 8.55
CA GLY A 64 -5.45 -5.02 9.51
C GLY A 64 -6.53 -3.97 9.29
N HIS A 65 -7.04 -3.45 10.38
CA HIS A 65 -8.08 -2.42 10.38
C HIS A 65 -7.60 -1.16 11.07
#